data_3933c3b5dd876ea162b160c5107119ef
#
_entry.id   3933c3b5dd876ea162b160c5107119ef
#
_cell.length_a   1.000
_cell.length_b   1.000
_cell.length_c   1.000
_cell.angle_alpha   90.00
_cell.angle_beta   90.00
_cell.angle_gamma   90.00
#
_symmetry.space_group_name_H-M   'P 1'
#
loop_
_entity.id
_entity.type
_entity.pdbx_description
1 polymer ?
#
loop_
_entity_poly.entity_id
_entity_poly.type
_entity_poly.pdbx_seq_one_letter_code
_entity_poly.pdbx_strand_id
1 'polypeptide(L)'
;MSTRSSYFDEFIPLDRTFHDLILEKRADDDAGLARTFGRHEPLRWPDLLREHRVILLSEAGSGKTAEIRNIAISLRREGKHAVFVRIEHVTQAFEDAFEEGGFDEFSAWVASGEEGWLLLDSVDEARLRDPKDFERAIKKLGRLLSAVLQRAHIIVTGRTTA
;
A
#
# COMPACT_ATOMS: atom_id res chain seq x y z
N MET A 1 24.01 -30.77 -8.71
CA MET A 1 23.78 -29.35 -8.37
C MET A 1 22.54 -29.27 -7.51
N SER A 2 22.74 -29.06 -6.22
CA SER A 2 21.67 -29.14 -5.22
C SER A 2 21.01 -27.78 -5.08
N THR A 3 19.77 -27.67 -5.50
CA THR A 3 18.91 -26.50 -5.26
C THR A 3 18.58 -26.47 -3.78
N ARG A 4 19.27 -25.64 -3.01
CA ARG A 4 18.80 -25.27 -1.67
C ARG A 4 17.52 -24.46 -1.86
N SER A 5 16.39 -25.12 -1.74
CA SER A 5 15.11 -24.44 -1.46
C SER A 5 15.24 -23.78 -0.09
N SER A 6 15.24 -22.47 -0.08
CA SER A 6 15.25 -21.71 1.17
C SER A 6 13.86 -21.83 1.79
N TYR A 7 13.75 -22.57 2.87
CA TYR A 7 12.55 -22.75 3.67
C TYR A 7 12.03 -21.43 4.31
N PHE A 8 12.70 -20.31 4.06
CA PHE A 8 12.39 -19.01 4.67
C PHE A 8 11.58 -18.06 3.79
N ASP A 9 11.29 -18.46 2.53
CA ASP A 9 10.55 -17.60 1.59
C ASP A 9 9.07 -18.03 1.40
N GLU A 10 8.56 -18.94 2.22
CA GLU A 10 7.17 -19.34 2.13
C GLU A 10 6.29 -18.35 2.90
N PHE A 11 5.58 -17.51 2.17
CA PHE A 11 4.58 -16.62 2.74
C PHE A 11 3.44 -17.43 3.35
N ILE A 12 3.23 -17.27 4.64
CA ILE A 12 2.10 -17.86 5.35
C ILE A 12 0.96 -16.83 5.34
N PRO A 13 -0.16 -17.10 4.63
CA PRO A 13 -1.31 -16.20 4.65
C PRO A 13 -1.86 -16.06 6.07
N LEU A 14 -1.86 -14.85 6.58
CA LEU A 14 -2.56 -14.53 7.82
C LEU A 14 -3.99 -14.18 7.43
N ASP A 15 -4.98 -14.93 7.87
CA ASP A 15 -6.40 -14.64 7.61
C ASP A 15 -6.83 -13.37 8.38
N ARG A 16 -6.30 -12.22 7.95
CA ARG A 16 -6.50 -10.93 8.60
C ARG A 16 -7.89 -10.39 8.33
N THR A 17 -8.41 -9.76 9.36
CA THR A 17 -9.59 -8.91 9.28
C THR A 17 -9.20 -7.46 9.53
N PHE A 18 -9.95 -6.56 8.92
CA PHE A 18 -9.76 -5.12 9.01
C PHE A 18 -11.03 -4.48 9.53
N HIS A 19 -10.88 -3.36 10.21
CA HIS A 19 -12.01 -2.59 10.72
C HIS A 19 -11.90 -1.15 10.26
N ASP A 20 -13.03 -0.57 9.85
CA ASP A 20 -13.10 0.85 9.55
C ASP A 20 -12.82 1.67 10.80
N LEU A 21 -11.97 2.70 10.63
CA LEU A 21 -11.75 3.70 11.66
C LEU A 21 -12.68 4.88 11.42
N ILE A 22 -13.66 5.05 12.28
CA ILE A 22 -14.49 6.25 12.28
C ILE A 22 -13.80 7.30 13.15
N LEU A 23 -13.46 8.42 12.53
CA LEU A 23 -12.93 9.59 13.22
C LEU A 23 -14.11 10.46 13.68
N GLU A 24 -14.54 10.27 14.92
CA GLU A 24 -15.52 11.16 15.53
C GLU A 24 -14.83 12.46 16.02
N LYS A 25 -15.23 13.57 15.45
CA LYS A 25 -14.83 14.87 15.94
C LYS A 25 -15.70 15.22 17.17
N ARG A 26 -15.16 15.05 18.37
CA ARG A 26 -15.82 15.59 19.57
C ARG A 26 -15.72 17.12 19.55
N ALA A 27 -16.85 17.79 19.72
CA ALA A 27 -16.98 19.24 19.57
C ALA A 27 -16.32 20.05 20.70
N ASP A 28 -15.86 19.43 21.79
CA ASP A 28 -15.51 20.11 23.03
C ASP A 28 -14.11 19.82 23.60
N ASP A 29 -13.23 19.11 22.90
CA ASP A 29 -11.89 18.85 23.42
C ASP A 29 -10.80 19.13 22.39
N ASP A 30 -9.87 20.02 22.74
CA ASP A 30 -8.57 20.23 22.09
C ASP A 30 -7.65 18.97 22.18
N ALA A 31 -8.14 17.88 22.71
CA ALA A 31 -7.43 16.63 22.92
C ALA A 31 -7.99 15.51 22.02
N GLY A 32 -7.34 15.31 20.91
CA GLY A 32 -7.28 13.99 20.27
C GLY A 32 -8.55 13.51 19.57
N LEU A 33 -8.41 13.18 18.30
CA LEU A 33 -9.34 12.36 17.52
C LEU A 33 -9.62 11.04 18.25
N ALA A 34 -10.82 10.87 18.82
CA ALA A 34 -11.24 9.60 19.37
C ALA A 34 -11.42 8.61 18.22
N ARG A 35 -10.66 7.53 18.22
CA ARG A 35 -10.78 6.44 17.25
C ARG A 35 -11.82 5.47 17.76
N THR A 36 -12.98 5.43 17.12
CA THR A 36 -14.00 4.42 17.40
C THR A 36 -14.03 3.41 16.27
N PHE A 37 -13.94 2.13 16.60
CA PHE A 37 -14.15 1.06 15.60
C PHE A 37 -15.62 1.06 15.19
N GLY A 38 -15.88 1.16 13.90
CA GLY A 38 -17.22 1.05 13.36
C GLY A 38 -17.86 -0.30 13.69
N ARG A 39 -19.20 -0.32 13.81
CA ARG A 39 -19.98 -1.53 14.11
C ARG A 39 -20.19 -2.42 12.88
N HIS A 40 -19.37 -2.29 11.85
CA HIS A 40 -19.47 -3.09 10.64
C HIS A 40 -18.77 -4.44 10.80
N GLU A 41 -19.22 -5.43 10.04
CA GLU A 41 -18.53 -6.70 9.94
C GLU A 41 -17.07 -6.48 9.54
N PRO A 42 -16.14 -7.31 10.06
CA PRO A 42 -14.74 -7.17 9.74
C PRO A 42 -14.52 -7.37 8.23
N LEU A 43 -13.81 -6.44 7.61
CA LEU A 43 -13.45 -6.47 6.20
C LEU A 43 -12.29 -7.45 5.97
N ARG A 44 -12.20 -7.97 4.77
CA ARG A 44 -11.11 -8.83 4.30
C ARG A 44 -10.43 -8.22 3.07
N TRP A 45 -9.32 -8.78 2.66
CA TRP A 45 -8.60 -8.31 1.47
C TRP A 45 -9.47 -8.17 0.21
N PRO A 46 -10.37 -9.12 -0.13
CA PRO A 46 -11.24 -8.93 -1.30
C PRO A 46 -12.14 -7.69 -1.21
N ASP A 47 -12.53 -7.29 -0.01
CA ASP A 47 -13.34 -6.09 0.20
C ASP A 47 -12.51 -4.83 -0.03
N LEU A 48 -11.29 -4.79 0.56
CA LEU A 48 -10.37 -3.68 0.40
C LEU A 48 -9.91 -3.48 -1.04
N LEU A 49 -9.71 -4.57 -1.80
CA LEU A 49 -9.28 -4.52 -3.19
C LEU A 49 -10.35 -3.99 -4.15
N ARG A 50 -11.59 -3.88 -3.73
CA ARG A 50 -12.68 -3.22 -4.50
C ARG A 50 -12.70 -1.71 -4.30
N GLU A 51 -12.11 -1.24 -3.21
CA GLU A 51 -12.08 0.18 -2.90
C GLU A 51 -11.00 0.90 -3.72
N HIS A 52 -11.30 2.11 -4.16
CA HIS A 52 -10.34 2.91 -4.93
C HIS A 52 -9.24 3.52 -4.06
N ARG A 53 -9.52 3.76 -2.78
CA ARG A 53 -8.57 4.41 -1.86
C ARG A 53 -8.67 3.76 -0.48
N VAL A 54 -7.58 3.15 -0.07
CA VAL A 54 -7.48 2.48 1.23
C VAL A 54 -6.22 2.93 1.96
N ILE A 55 -6.35 3.27 3.23
CA ILE A 55 -5.22 3.48 4.13
C ILE A 55 -5.28 2.39 5.20
N LEU A 56 -4.25 1.55 5.24
CA LEU A 56 -4.10 0.50 6.24
C LEU A 56 -3.19 0.98 7.35
N LEU A 57 -3.74 1.08 8.54
CA LEU A 57 -2.98 1.43 9.73
C LEU A 57 -2.75 0.18 10.58
N SER A 58 -1.53 -0.05 11.01
CA SER A 58 -1.22 -1.12 11.96
C SER A 58 0.08 -0.84 12.70
N GLU A 59 0.32 -1.60 13.76
CA GLU A 59 1.55 -1.49 14.54
C GLU A 59 2.78 -1.93 13.73
N ALA A 60 3.95 -1.47 14.18
CA ALA A 60 5.24 -1.90 13.64
C ALA A 60 5.43 -3.41 13.84
N GLY A 61 6.10 -4.06 12.88
CA GLY A 61 6.41 -5.50 12.98
C GLY A 61 5.23 -6.43 12.75
N SER A 62 4.06 -5.93 12.36
CA SER A 62 2.86 -6.75 12.12
C SER A 62 2.89 -7.57 10.82
N GLY A 63 3.98 -7.52 10.03
CA GLY A 63 4.10 -8.25 8.76
C GLY A 63 3.41 -7.59 7.55
N LYS A 64 3.02 -6.33 7.64
CA LYS A 64 2.33 -5.59 6.57
C LYS A 64 3.04 -5.64 5.22
N THR A 65 4.33 -5.37 5.22
CA THR A 65 5.14 -5.31 4.00
C THR A 65 5.08 -6.63 3.21
N ALA A 66 5.29 -7.76 3.91
CA ALA A 66 5.22 -9.08 3.29
C ALA A 66 3.81 -9.39 2.77
N GLU A 67 2.80 -9.02 3.52
CA GLU A 67 1.40 -9.27 3.16
C GLU A 67 0.97 -8.47 1.93
N ILE A 68 1.23 -7.16 1.92
CA ILE A 68 0.92 -6.28 0.78
C ILE A 68 1.68 -6.69 -0.48
N ARG A 69 2.95 -7.03 -0.35
CA ARG A 69 3.75 -7.55 -1.45
C ARG A 69 3.13 -8.82 -2.04
N ASN A 70 2.69 -9.74 -1.19
CA ASN A 70 2.01 -10.96 -1.63
C ASN A 70 0.67 -10.69 -2.31
N ILE A 71 -0.08 -9.69 -1.86
CA ILE A 71 -1.31 -9.27 -2.55
C ILE A 71 -0.99 -8.78 -3.96
N ALA A 72 0.06 -7.97 -4.14
CA ALA A 72 0.50 -7.55 -5.48
C ALA A 72 0.85 -8.77 -6.36
N ILE A 73 1.62 -9.72 -5.83
CA ILE A 73 1.99 -10.96 -6.54
C ILE A 73 0.74 -11.78 -6.92
N SER A 74 -0.23 -11.91 -6.01
CA SER A 74 -1.48 -12.65 -6.28
C SER A 74 -2.29 -12.00 -7.39
N LEU A 75 -2.48 -10.68 -7.34
CA LEU A 75 -3.19 -9.93 -8.38
C LEU A 75 -2.53 -10.09 -9.76
N ARG A 76 -1.20 -10.06 -9.80
CA ARG A 76 -0.43 -10.26 -11.03
C ARG A 76 -0.59 -11.68 -11.58
N ARG A 77 -0.62 -12.70 -10.71
CA ARG A 77 -0.89 -14.08 -11.11
C ARG A 77 -2.30 -14.28 -11.70
N GLU A 78 -3.23 -13.43 -11.27
CA GLU A 78 -4.58 -13.37 -11.84
C GLU A 78 -4.65 -12.58 -13.16
N GLY A 79 -3.52 -12.09 -13.67
CA GLY A 79 -3.45 -11.28 -14.88
C GLY A 79 -3.84 -9.81 -14.71
N LYS A 80 -3.95 -9.33 -13.48
CA LYS A 80 -4.27 -7.94 -13.17
C LYS A 80 -3.01 -7.08 -13.13
N HIS A 81 -3.14 -5.81 -13.50
CA HIS A 81 -2.08 -4.82 -13.30
C HIS A 81 -1.94 -4.51 -11.81
N ALA A 82 -0.86 -4.93 -11.20
CA ALA A 82 -0.57 -4.63 -9.80
C ALA A 82 0.92 -4.35 -9.60
N VAL A 83 1.23 -3.28 -8.89
CA VAL A 83 2.59 -2.89 -8.56
C VAL A 83 2.73 -2.65 -7.06
N PHE A 84 3.83 -3.13 -6.51
CA PHE A 84 4.21 -2.90 -5.12
C PHE A 84 5.38 -1.95 -5.06
N VAL A 85 5.22 -0.86 -4.31
CA VAL A 85 6.19 0.23 -4.23
C VAL A 85 6.56 0.48 -2.78
N ARG A 86 7.86 0.42 -2.48
CA ARG A 86 8.41 0.84 -1.19
C ARG A 86 8.90 2.27 -1.27
N ILE A 87 8.10 3.18 -0.79
CA ILE A 87 8.36 4.62 -0.87
C ILE A 87 9.66 5.03 -0.16
N GLU A 88 10.09 4.31 0.86
CA GLU A 88 11.36 4.58 1.54
C GLU A 88 12.61 4.43 0.65
N HIS A 89 12.51 3.67 -0.45
CA HIS A 89 13.59 3.45 -1.39
C HIS A 89 13.68 4.51 -2.50
N VAL A 90 12.72 5.41 -2.57
CA VAL A 90 12.64 6.46 -3.61
C VAL A 90 13.81 7.46 -3.57
N THR A 91 14.55 7.53 -2.47
CA THR A 91 15.59 8.54 -2.26
C THR A 91 16.81 8.40 -3.19
N GLN A 92 17.05 7.23 -3.77
CA GLN A 92 18.18 6.97 -4.68
C GLN A 92 17.74 7.05 -6.14
N ALA A 93 16.76 6.25 -6.52
CA ALA A 93 16.14 6.34 -7.83
C ALA A 93 14.63 6.03 -7.67
N PHE A 94 13.79 6.85 -8.27
CA PHE A 94 12.33 6.69 -8.15
C PHE A 94 11.86 5.32 -8.67
N GLU A 95 12.47 4.87 -9.75
CA GLU A 95 12.17 3.61 -10.41
C GLU A 95 12.53 2.40 -9.56
N ASP A 96 13.56 2.50 -8.72
CA ASP A 96 14.03 1.41 -7.84
C ASP A 96 13.07 1.10 -6.69
N ALA A 97 12.15 2.02 -6.40
CA ALA A 97 11.12 1.79 -5.38
C ALA A 97 10.04 0.79 -5.82
N PHE A 98 9.95 0.49 -7.13
CA PHE A 98 8.99 -0.45 -7.70
C PHE A 98 9.56 -1.87 -7.63
N GLU A 99 9.24 -2.60 -6.57
CA GLU A 99 9.81 -3.93 -6.33
C GLU A 99 9.05 -5.04 -7.06
N GLU A 100 7.70 -5.03 -7.00
CA GLU A 100 6.88 -5.98 -7.74
C GLU A 100 6.13 -5.27 -8.87
N GLY A 101 6.27 -5.81 -10.05
CA GLY A 101 5.74 -5.22 -11.27
C GLY A 101 6.71 -4.27 -11.97
N GLY A 102 7.66 -3.69 -11.25
CA GLY A 102 8.63 -2.78 -11.80
C GLY A 102 8.02 -1.48 -12.37
N PHE A 103 8.87 -0.50 -12.63
CA PHE A 103 8.45 0.79 -13.18
C PHE A 103 7.92 0.69 -14.62
N ASP A 104 8.48 -0.23 -15.41
CA ASP A 104 8.05 -0.44 -16.81
C ASP A 104 6.62 -0.98 -16.88
N GLU A 105 6.26 -1.94 -16.02
CA GLU A 105 4.90 -2.46 -15.95
C GLU A 105 3.91 -1.41 -15.41
N PHE A 106 4.32 -0.61 -14.44
CA PHE A 106 3.56 0.54 -13.99
C PHE A 106 3.28 1.51 -15.15
N SER A 107 4.31 1.83 -15.93
CA SER A 107 4.18 2.73 -17.08
C SER A 107 3.28 2.14 -18.17
N ALA A 108 3.39 0.84 -18.44
CA ALA A 108 2.54 0.13 -19.38
C ALA A 108 1.06 0.14 -18.91
N TRP A 109 0.82 -0.09 -17.62
CA TRP A 109 -0.53 0.01 -17.05
C TRP A 109 -1.09 1.44 -17.18
N VAL A 110 -0.30 2.46 -16.85
CA VAL A 110 -0.74 3.86 -16.99
C VAL A 110 -1.16 4.19 -18.42
N ALA A 111 -0.45 3.61 -19.40
CA ALA A 111 -0.78 3.78 -20.83
C ALA A 111 -1.95 2.90 -21.29
N SER A 112 -2.30 1.85 -20.55
CA SER A 112 -3.44 0.98 -20.86
C SER A 112 -4.78 1.63 -20.50
N GLY A 113 -5.89 1.06 -20.95
CA GLY A 113 -7.24 1.47 -20.56
C GLY A 113 -7.78 0.70 -19.33
N GLU A 114 -6.97 -0.15 -18.69
CA GLU A 114 -7.40 -1.13 -17.71
C GLU A 114 -7.29 -0.62 -16.28
N GLU A 115 -8.03 -1.26 -15.37
CA GLU A 115 -7.87 -1.05 -13.92
C GLU A 115 -6.53 -1.57 -13.44
N GLY A 116 -6.02 -0.98 -12.37
CA GLY A 116 -4.78 -1.44 -11.75
C GLY A 116 -4.67 -1.08 -10.28
N TRP A 117 -3.82 -1.82 -9.60
CA TRP A 117 -3.60 -1.71 -8.15
C TRP A 117 -2.20 -1.20 -7.86
N LEU A 118 -2.14 -0.13 -7.10
CA LEU A 118 -0.91 0.47 -6.61
C LEU A 118 -0.85 0.29 -5.09
N LEU A 119 0.08 -0.53 -4.64
CA LEU A 119 0.28 -0.83 -3.23
C LEU A 119 1.53 -0.12 -2.74
N LEU A 120 1.34 0.91 -1.90
CA LEU A 120 2.40 1.77 -1.37
C LEU A 120 2.71 1.39 0.07
N ASP A 121 3.93 0.95 0.31
CA ASP A 121 4.40 0.58 1.65
C ASP A 121 5.39 1.60 2.21
N SER A 122 5.51 1.60 3.54
CA SER A 122 6.51 2.37 4.29
C SER A 122 6.42 3.89 4.11
N VAL A 123 5.20 4.42 3.96
CA VAL A 123 4.99 5.86 3.74
C VAL A 123 5.46 6.69 4.94
N ASP A 124 5.21 6.22 6.16
CA ASP A 124 5.62 6.93 7.38
C ASP A 124 7.14 6.93 7.55
N GLU A 125 7.80 5.80 7.29
CA GLU A 125 9.25 5.67 7.36
C GLU A 125 9.94 6.59 6.35
N ALA A 126 9.44 6.65 5.14
CA ALA A 126 9.97 7.53 4.10
C ALA A 126 9.83 9.01 4.47
N ARG A 127 8.66 9.40 4.99
CA ARG A 127 8.38 10.77 5.43
C ARG A 127 9.28 11.21 6.59
N LEU A 128 9.52 10.31 7.54
CA LEU A 128 10.36 10.61 8.72
C LEU A 128 11.85 10.71 8.36
N ARG A 129 12.32 9.93 7.39
CA ARG A 129 13.73 9.89 6.98
C ARG A 129 14.12 11.14 6.20
N ASP A 130 13.38 11.48 5.16
CA ASP A 130 13.59 12.69 4.34
C ASP A 130 12.25 13.25 3.84
N PRO A 131 11.69 14.23 4.57
CA PRO A 131 10.40 14.81 4.21
C PRO A 131 10.37 15.47 2.83
N LYS A 132 11.49 16.06 2.37
CA LYS A 132 11.56 16.76 1.07
C LYS A 132 11.60 15.79 -0.09
N ASP A 133 12.38 14.72 0.06
CA ASP A 133 12.45 13.67 -0.96
C ASP A 133 11.14 12.89 -1.02
N PHE A 134 10.53 12.61 0.12
CA PHE A 134 9.19 12.03 0.20
C PHE A 134 8.17 12.89 -0.55
N GLU A 135 8.11 14.20 -0.27
CA GLU A 135 7.17 15.11 -0.92
C GLU A 135 7.38 15.14 -2.45
N ARG A 136 8.64 15.16 -2.88
CA ARG A 136 9.02 15.13 -4.30
C ARG A 136 8.57 13.83 -4.98
N ALA A 137 8.76 12.70 -4.31
CA ALA A 137 8.35 11.39 -4.80
C ALA A 137 6.82 11.29 -4.93
N ILE A 138 6.08 11.70 -3.92
CA ILE A 138 4.61 11.71 -3.95
C ILE A 138 4.07 12.65 -5.04
N LYS A 139 4.67 13.81 -5.23
CA LYS A 139 4.30 14.71 -6.33
C LYS A 139 4.56 14.09 -7.70
N LYS A 140 5.71 13.40 -7.88
CA LYS A 140 6.02 12.69 -9.13
C LYS A 140 5.02 11.59 -9.38
N LEU A 141 4.74 10.74 -8.39
CA LEU A 141 3.76 9.67 -8.47
C LEU A 141 2.35 10.20 -8.79
N GLY A 142 1.92 11.27 -8.13
CA GLY A 142 0.63 11.90 -8.37
C GLY A 142 0.47 12.42 -9.81
N ARG A 143 1.54 12.97 -10.41
CA ARG A 143 1.53 13.39 -11.82
C ARG A 143 1.40 12.21 -12.77
N LEU A 144 2.13 11.11 -12.50
CA LEU A 144 2.05 9.90 -13.33
C LEU A 144 0.67 9.24 -13.24
N LEU A 145 0.05 9.28 -12.07
CA LEU A 145 -1.28 8.70 -11.85
C LEU A 145 -2.43 9.59 -12.32
N SER A 146 -2.19 10.87 -12.63
CA SER A 146 -3.27 11.84 -12.90
C SER A 146 -4.26 11.38 -13.99
N ALA A 147 -3.76 10.71 -15.02
CA ALA A 147 -4.57 10.20 -16.12
C ALA A 147 -5.36 8.92 -15.78
N VAL A 148 -5.02 8.24 -14.67
CA VAL A 148 -5.56 6.91 -14.34
C VAL A 148 -6.26 6.84 -12.99
N LEU A 149 -6.40 7.97 -12.29
CA LEU A 149 -6.95 8.03 -10.94
C LEU A 149 -8.33 7.38 -10.79
N GLN A 150 -9.16 7.45 -11.82
CA GLN A 150 -10.52 6.88 -11.82
C GLN A 150 -10.54 5.35 -11.85
N ARG A 151 -9.49 4.74 -12.38
CA ARG A 151 -9.34 3.29 -12.54
C ARG A 151 -8.20 2.71 -11.70
N ALA A 152 -7.59 3.51 -10.85
CA ALA A 152 -6.54 3.11 -9.95
C ALA A 152 -7.09 2.78 -8.56
N HIS A 153 -6.79 1.58 -8.08
CA HIS A 153 -6.97 1.18 -6.69
C HIS A 153 -5.67 1.43 -5.95
N ILE A 154 -5.68 2.36 -5.00
CA ILE A 154 -4.47 2.75 -4.27
C ILE A 154 -4.61 2.33 -2.82
N ILE A 155 -3.72 1.46 -2.38
CA ILE A 155 -3.63 0.99 -1.00
C ILE A 155 -2.32 1.51 -0.41
N VAL A 156 -2.43 2.23 0.69
CA VAL A 156 -1.28 2.84 1.38
C VAL A 156 -1.18 2.25 2.76
N THR A 157 0.02 1.84 3.17
CA THR A 157 0.24 1.44 4.56
C THR A 157 0.91 2.54 5.37
N GLY A 158 0.48 2.64 6.61
CA GLY A 158 1.04 3.51 7.60
C GLY A 158 1.05 2.85 8.98
N ARG A 159 1.69 3.51 9.94
CA ARG A 159 1.69 3.09 11.33
C ARG A 159 0.62 3.84 12.12
N THR A 160 0.05 3.16 13.09
CA THR A 160 -0.63 3.84 14.18
C THR A 160 0.43 4.51 15.06
N THR A 161 0.45 5.84 15.08
CA THR A 161 1.20 6.54 16.13
C THR A 161 0.50 6.31 17.45
N ALA A 162 1.20 5.69 18.40
CA ALA A 162 0.77 5.62 19.78
C ALA A 162 0.80 7.00 20.41
#